data_6039a5d948f6dd97fa13977672ab0272
#
_entry.id   6039a5d948f6dd97fa13977672ab0272
#
_cell.length_a   1.000
_cell.length_b   1.000
_cell.length_c   1.000
_cell.angle_alpha   90.00
_cell.angle_beta   90.00
_cell.angle_gamma   90.00
#
_symmetry.space_group_name_H-M   'P 1'
#
loop_
_entity.id
_entity.type
_entity.pdbx_description
1 polymer ?
#
loop_
_entity_poly.entity_id
_entity_poly.type
_entity_poly.pdbx_seq_one_letter_code
_entity_poly.pdbx_strand_id
1 'polypeptide(L)'
;MVSRNITCLKKQLTQTVQASASIAVNFLVVAPLVLSTAIAPAQADDTHNHSDETGFYIGLDSLEALSTGTYAGLENPNYNRLTLLFAHRNEDTPESSHFHGIGTYSYSGSLDNLTINPTNTNNRIPESYSEQPPLTLLPGTGFYTGRLISTATDKEYSNLTIEPIASLKTSKELDNQYLFNSSNGRWQSSLEGANIGLQLASISSGLNIGDSAGVDIVKSVGDIYTIGSGDNFSFTPTFWTDAAAPLGTYSASFKLVDLGTDNHRIPFKESGTFNFDFEVKTVPESSTVLGLGIVSLLAFSLSRLQKLNRSSLN
;
A
#
# COMPACT_ATOMS: atom_id res chain seq x y z
N MET A 1 18.92 -38.60 -41.88
CA MET A 1 17.88 -39.14 -42.77
C MET A 1 16.60 -38.35 -42.60
N VAL A 2 16.25 -37.79 -43.64
CA VAL A 2 15.01 -37.28 -44.28
C VAL A 2 14.53 -35.91 -43.82
N SER A 3 14.94 -34.97 -44.64
CA SER A 3 14.36 -33.68 -44.97
C SER A 3 12.92 -33.81 -45.51
N ARG A 4 12.07 -32.81 -45.23
CA ARG A 4 11.10 -32.29 -46.23
C ARG A 4 10.70 -30.86 -45.97
N ASN A 5 11.16 -30.00 -46.88
CA ASN A 5 10.63 -28.69 -47.26
C ASN A 5 9.19 -28.81 -47.81
N ILE A 6 8.33 -27.81 -47.52
CA ILE A 6 7.29 -27.42 -48.48
C ILE A 6 7.16 -25.88 -48.44
N THR A 7 7.47 -25.32 -49.60
CA THR A 7 7.32 -23.93 -50.06
C THR A 7 5.97 -23.77 -50.78
N CYS A 8 5.52 -22.53 -50.95
CA CYS A 8 4.50 -22.02 -51.91
C CYS A 8 3.19 -21.56 -51.25
N LEU A 9 2.57 -20.43 -51.56
CA LEU A 9 2.49 -19.63 -52.80
C LEU A 9 1.95 -18.23 -52.51
N LYS A 10 2.54 -17.21 -53.12
CA LYS A 10 2.02 -15.84 -53.29
C LYS A 10 0.77 -15.86 -54.20
N LYS A 11 -0.23 -15.02 -53.90
CA LYS A 11 -1.12 -14.51 -54.93
C LYS A 11 -1.46 -13.05 -54.67
N GLN A 12 -0.90 -12.17 -55.50
CA GLN A 12 -1.33 -10.81 -55.74
C GLN A 12 -2.67 -10.81 -56.53
N LEU A 13 -3.55 -9.92 -56.21
CA LEU A 13 -4.56 -9.43 -57.13
C LEU A 13 -4.69 -7.90 -57.01
N THR A 14 -4.20 -7.26 -58.05
CA THR A 14 -4.39 -5.86 -58.40
C THR A 14 -5.78 -5.74 -59.06
N GLN A 15 -6.61 -4.77 -58.63
CA GLN A 15 -7.69 -4.22 -59.48
C GLN A 15 -7.78 -2.72 -59.29
N THR A 16 -7.46 -2.05 -60.37
CA THR A 16 -7.70 -0.66 -60.71
C THR A 16 -9.14 -0.47 -61.16
N VAL A 17 -9.89 0.50 -60.68
CA VAL A 17 -11.04 1.08 -61.38
C VAL A 17 -11.13 2.57 -61.14
N GLN A 18 -11.42 3.26 -62.22
CA GLN A 18 -11.35 4.65 -62.59
C GLN A 18 -12.32 5.63 -61.87
N ALA A 19 -11.91 6.86 -61.98
CA ALA A 19 -12.55 8.07 -61.58
C ALA A 19 -13.91 8.34 -62.24
N SER A 20 -14.80 8.99 -61.52
CA SER A 20 -15.85 9.87 -62.07
C SER A 20 -16.04 11.03 -61.11
N ALA A 21 -15.75 12.21 -61.59
CA ALA A 21 -15.96 13.47 -60.91
C ALA A 21 -17.46 13.84 -60.99
N SER A 22 -18.03 14.19 -59.86
CA SER A 22 -19.29 14.93 -59.77
C SER A 22 -19.15 16.00 -58.72
N ILE A 23 -19.14 17.25 -59.19
CA ILE A 23 -19.16 18.46 -58.38
C ILE A 23 -20.58 18.61 -57.80
N ALA A 24 -20.72 18.47 -56.50
CA ALA A 24 -21.93 18.88 -55.79
C ALA A 24 -21.51 19.92 -54.74
N VAL A 25 -21.98 21.14 -54.96
CA VAL A 25 -21.88 22.25 -53.99
C VAL A 25 -22.80 21.87 -52.83
N ASN A 26 -22.23 21.65 -51.64
CA ASN A 26 -22.99 21.45 -50.44
C ASN A 26 -22.66 22.52 -49.40
N PHE A 27 -23.70 23.12 -48.93
CA PHE A 27 -23.78 24.04 -47.81
C PHE A 27 -23.05 23.53 -46.61
N LEU A 28 -22.13 24.35 -46.09
CA LEU A 28 -21.39 24.11 -44.86
C LEU A 28 -22.33 24.35 -43.67
N VAL A 29 -23.01 23.32 -43.21
CA VAL A 29 -23.61 23.29 -41.86
C VAL A 29 -22.52 22.93 -40.90
N VAL A 30 -21.99 23.94 -40.19
CA VAL A 30 -21.07 23.74 -39.07
C VAL A 30 -21.90 23.18 -37.90
N ALA A 31 -22.00 21.87 -37.83
CA ALA A 31 -22.43 21.20 -36.60
C ALA A 31 -21.28 21.26 -35.57
N PRO A 32 -21.55 21.68 -34.34
CA PRO A 32 -20.53 21.57 -33.30
C PRO A 32 -20.23 20.08 -33.06
N LEU A 33 -19.03 19.68 -33.41
CA LEU A 33 -18.51 18.36 -33.05
C LEU A 33 -18.35 18.35 -31.52
N VAL A 34 -19.35 17.84 -30.82
CA VAL A 34 -19.22 17.49 -29.42
C VAL A 34 -18.31 16.26 -29.39
N LEU A 35 -17.02 16.50 -29.19
CA LEU A 35 -16.07 15.44 -28.89
C LEU A 35 -16.42 14.94 -27.50
N SER A 36 -17.37 13.99 -27.40
CA SER A 36 -17.55 13.18 -26.23
C SER A 36 -16.34 12.25 -26.17
N THR A 37 -15.30 12.67 -25.44
CA THR A 37 -14.32 11.74 -24.92
C THR A 37 -15.11 10.80 -24.00
N ALA A 38 -15.53 9.68 -24.50
CA ALA A 38 -15.89 8.56 -23.64
C ALA A 38 -14.60 8.22 -22.87
N ILE A 39 -14.51 8.75 -21.67
CA ILE A 39 -13.62 8.17 -20.66
C ILE A 39 -14.24 6.79 -20.46
N ALA A 40 -13.63 5.77 -21.05
CA ALA A 40 -13.94 4.39 -20.66
C ALA A 40 -13.82 4.38 -19.14
N PRO A 41 -14.83 3.88 -18.40
CA PRO A 41 -14.63 3.63 -17.00
C PRO A 41 -13.40 2.73 -16.92
N ALA A 42 -12.39 3.16 -16.17
CA ALA A 42 -11.34 2.24 -15.75
C ALA A 42 -12.10 1.02 -15.24
N GLN A 43 -11.88 -0.15 -15.85
CA GLN A 43 -12.37 -1.38 -15.26
C GLN A 43 -11.82 -1.35 -13.86
N ALA A 44 -12.71 -1.26 -12.88
CA ALA A 44 -12.38 -1.62 -11.54
C ALA A 44 -11.91 -3.08 -11.65
N ASP A 45 -10.63 -3.29 -11.51
CA ASP A 45 -10.10 -4.56 -11.06
C ASP A 45 -10.95 -4.92 -9.85
N ASP A 46 -11.36 -6.17 -9.68
CA ASP A 46 -12.13 -6.61 -8.51
C ASP A 46 -11.31 -6.21 -7.27
N THR A 47 -11.60 -5.02 -6.77
CA THR A 47 -10.87 -4.45 -5.65
C THR A 47 -11.45 -5.08 -4.40
N HIS A 48 -10.78 -6.12 -3.93
CA HIS A 48 -10.92 -6.55 -2.56
C HIS A 48 -10.74 -5.33 -1.66
N ASN A 49 -11.68 -5.12 -0.75
CA ASN A 49 -11.63 -3.95 0.13
C ASN A 49 -10.70 -4.22 1.30
N HIS A 50 -9.41 -4.00 1.11
CA HIS A 50 -8.39 -4.16 2.16
C HIS A 50 -8.52 -3.17 3.33
N SER A 51 -9.47 -2.21 3.26
CA SER A 51 -9.62 -1.18 4.30
C SER A 51 -10.05 -1.75 5.66
N ASP A 52 -10.82 -2.83 5.65
CA ASP A 52 -11.44 -3.39 6.84
C ASP A 52 -10.63 -4.55 7.45
N GLU A 53 -9.60 -5.02 6.73
CA GLU A 53 -8.77 -6.15 7.17
C GLU A 53 -7.49 -5.69 7.86
N THR A 54 -7.19 -6.28 9.03
CA THR A 54 -5.90 -6.06 9.68
C THR A 54 -4.78 -6.60 8.79
N GLY A 55 -3.88 -5.71 8.35
CA GLY A 55 -2.75 -6.06 7.49
C GLY A 55 -1.52 -6.54 8.26
N PHE A 56 -1.30 -6.05 9.51
CA PHE A 56 -0.08 -6.28 10.25
C PHE A 56 -0.31 -7.02 11.55
N TYR A 57 0.59 -7.97 11.81
CA TYR A 57 0.56 -8.76 13.03
C TYR A 57 1.92 -8.78 13.71
N ILE A 58 1.92 -9.04 15.01
CA ILE A 58 3.13 -9.31 15.76
C ILE A 58 3.14 -10.77 16.13
N GLY A 59 4.21 -11.47 15.72
CA GLY A 59 4.50 -12.85 16.09
C GLY A 59 5.86 -12.98 16.74
N LEU A 60 6.05 -14.09 17.44
CA LEU A 60 7.33 -14.50 17.98
C LEU A 60 7.89 -15.64 17.13
N ASP A 61 9.10 -15.47 16.58
CA ASP A 61 9.71 -16.49 15.74
C ASP A 61 10.18 -17.68 16.59
N SER A 62 9.52 -18.81 16.47
CA SER A 62 9.83 -20.05 17.18
C SER A 62 10.70 -21.03 16.39
N LEU A 63 11.08 -20.70 15.16
CA LEU A 63 11.93 -21.55 14.34
C LEU A 63 13.39 -21.45 14.80
N GLU A 64 13.94 -22.52 15.36
CA GLU A 64 15.30 -22.54 15.90
C GLU A 64 16.38 -22.54 14.83
N ALA A 65 16.17 -23.29 13.72
CA ALA A 65 17.12 -23.41 12.64
C ALA A 65 16.45 -23.15 11.28
N LEU A 66 17.16 -22.52 10.37
CA LEU A 66 16.69 -22.31 9.01
C LEU A 66 16.57 -23.63 8.27
N SER A 67 15.43 -23.89 7.63
CA SER A 67 15.15 -25.14 6.92
C SER A 67 15.45 -25.07 5.42
N THR A 68 15.59 -23.87 4.85
CA THR A 68 15.71 -23.64 3.41
C THR A 68 16.70 -22.53 3.08
N GLY A 69 17.06 -22.41 1.81
CA GLY A 69 17.93 -21.35 1.28
C GLY A 69 19.43 -21.59 1.54
N THR A 70 20.24 -20.58 1.23
CA THR A 70 21.71 -20.64 1.31
C THR A 70 22.23 -20.96 2.71
N TYR A 71 21.48 -20.57 3.73
CA TYR A 71 21.85 -20.69 5.14
C TYR A 71 21.08 -21.80 5.85
N ALA A 72 20.50 -22.77 5.11
CA ALA A 72 19.79 -23.90 5.70
C ALA A 72 20.69 -24.69 6.66
N GLY A 73 20.14 -25.09 7.79
CA GLY A 73 20.86 -25.79 8.86
C GLY A 73 21.56 -24.89 9.87
N LEU A 74 21.66 -23.58 9.61
CA LEU A 74 22.18 -22.63 10.59
C LEU A 74 21.11 -22.22 11.59
N GLU A 75 21.53 -21.73 12.76
CA GLU A 75 20.64 -21.10 13.73
C GLU A 75 19.83 -19.98 13.06
N ASN A 76 18.54 -19.91 13.33
CA ASN A 76 17.72 -18.81 12.83
C ASN A 76 18.04 -17.51 13.60
N PRO A 77 18.54 -16.44 12.95
CA PRO A 77 18.88 -15.21 13.64
C PRO A 77 17.66 -14.52 14.26
N ASN A 78 16.45 -14.94 13.85
CA ASN A 78 15.19 -14.42 14.38
C ASN A 78 14.62 -15.28 15.53
N TYR A 79 15.23 -16.38 15.90
CA TYR A 79 14.71 -17.22 16.95
C TYR A 79 14.49 -16.46 18.26
N ASN A 80 13.27 -16.58 18.80
CA ASN A 80 12.79 -15.90 20.00
C ASN A 80 12.82 -14.36 19.90
N ARG A 81 12.61 -13.83 18.67
CA ARG A 81 12.48 -12.39 18.40
C ARG A 81 11.05 -12.02 18.03
N LEU A 82 10.64 -10.86 18.50
CA LEU A 82 9.45 -10.19 17.98
C LEU A 82 9.64 -9.93 16.47
N THR A 83 8.58 -10.11 15.71
CA THR A 83 8.59 -9.87 14.27
C THR A 83 7.30 -9.17 13.87
N LEU A 84 7.41 -8.08 13.11
CA LEU A 84 6.28 -7.53 12.38
C LEU A 84 6.01 -8.42 11.17
N LEU A 85 4.78 -8.85 11.01
CA LEU A 85 4.32 -9.72 9.94
C LEU A 85 3.32 -8.95 9.09
N PHE A 86 3.45 -9.01 7.77
CA PHE A 86 2.41 -8.58 6.85
C PHE A 86 1.64 -9.80 6.35
N ALA A 87 0.32 -9.69 6.32
CA ALA A 87 -0.59 -10.77 5.91
C ALA A 87 -0.94 -10.64 4.43
N HIS A 88 -0.36 -11.50 3.59
CA HIS A 88 -0.82 -11.69 2.21
C HIS A 88 -2.04 -12.60 2.21
N ARG A 89 -3.22 -12.00 2.12
CA ARG A 89 -4.47 -12.74 2.00
C ARG A 89 -4.80 -12.98 0.55
N ASN A 90 -5.38 -14.13 0.28
CA ASN A 90 -5.91 -14.47 -1.02
C ASN A 90 -7.33 -15.04 -0.83
N GLU A 91 -8.35 -14.21 -1.10
CA GLU A 91 -9.74 -14.60 -0.94
C GLU A 91 -10.19 -15.66 -1.95
N ASP A 92 -9.64 -15.63 -3.17
CA ASP A 92 -9.93 -16.60 -4.21
C ASP A 92 -9.34 -17.99 -3.93
N THR A 93 -8.17 -18.01 -3.28
CA THR A 93 -7.46 -19.23 -2.89
C THR A 93 -6.93 -19.07 -1.45
N PRO A 94 -7.81 -19.12 -0.42
CA PRO A 94 -7.46 -18.82 0.97
C PRO A 94 -6.30 -19.67 1.52
N GLU A 95 -6.13 -20.88 0.99
CA GLU A 95 -5.02 -21.78 1.34
C GLU A 95 -3.65 -21.27 0.89
N SER A 96 -3.60 -20.27 0.00
CA SER A 96 -2.36 -19.61 -0.41
C SER A 96 -2.00 -18.41 0.48
N SER A 97 -2.88 -18.01 1.37
CA SER A 97 -2.64 -16.92 2.33
C SER A 97 -1.43 -17.23 3.22
N HIS A 98 -0.54 -16.26 3.40
CA HIS A 98 0.70 -16.44 4.15
C HIS A 98 1.24 -15.14 4.73
N PHE A 99 2.22 -15.24 5.63
CA PHE A 99 2.88 -14.10 6.22
C PHE A 99 4.23 -13.81 5.59
N HIS A 100 4.52 -12.52 5.40
CA HIS A 100 5.88 -12.02 5.22
C HIS A 100 6.40 -11.40 6.51
N GLY A 101 7.62 -11.78 6.89
CA GLY A 101 8.30 -11.18 8.04
C GLY A 101 8.95 -9.86 7.63
N ILE A 102 8.44 -8.74 8.13
CA ILE A 102 8.92 -7.40 7.77
C ILE A 102 10.04 -6.95 8.71
N GLY A 103 9.93 -7.18 9.99
CA GLY A 103 10.96 -6.80 10.96
C GLY A 103 11.91 -7.97 11.29
N THR A 104 12.71 -8.45 10.32
CA THR A 104 13.55 -9.63 10.47
C THR A 104 15.05 -9.33 10.35
N TYR A 105 15.86 -10.08 11.09
CA TYR A 105 17.31 -10.17 10.88
C TYR A 105 17.59 -11.08 9.69
N SER A 106 18.72 -10.85 9.03
CA SER A 106 19.16 -11.65 7.89
C SER A 106 20.63 -12.03 7.98
N TYR A 107 21.00 -13.14 7.34
CA TYR A 107 22.40 -13.46 7.09
C TYR A 107 22.88 -12.85 5.78
N SER A 108 24.18 -12.53 5.74
CA SER A 108 24.93 -12.22 4.53
C SER A 108 26.36 -12.80 4.61
N GLY A 109 27.04 -12.87 3.46
CA GLY A 109 28.38 -13.41 3.37
C GLY A 109 28.43 -14.91 3.03
N SER A 110 29.63 -15.48 2.98
CA SER A 110 29.82 -16.92 2.80
C SER A 110 29.63 -17.67 4.11
N LEU A 111 29.43 -19.00 4.04
CA LEU A 111 29.31 -19.84 5.23
C LEU A 111 30.52 -19.77 6.16
N ASP A 112 31.73 -19.48 5.63
CA ASP A 112 32.95 -19.33 6.40
C ASP A 112 33.13 -17.92 6.99
N ASN A 113 32.35 -16.94 6.53
CA ASN A 113 32.41 -15.54 6.98
C ASN A 113 31.02 -14.91 7.00
N LEU A 114 30.22 -15.34 7.95
CA LEU A 114 28.83 -14.91 8.12
C LEU A 114 28.73 -13.56 8.83
N THR A 115 27.80 -12.75 8.37
CA THR A 115 27.37 -11.53 9.03
C THR A 115 25.87 -11.61 9.31
N ILE A 116 25.45 -11.26 10.54
CA ILE A 116 24.05 -11.09 10.91
C ILE A 116 23.72 -9.60 10.80
N ASN A 117 22.75 -9.26 9.95
CA ASN A 117 22.26 -7.91 9.77
C ASN A 117 20.95 -7.72 10.52
N PRO A 118 20.77 -6.61 11.26
CA PRO A 118 19.53 -6.34 12.02
C PRO A 118 18.36 -5.90 11.13
N THR A 119 18.50 -6.03 9.83
CA THR A 119 17.49 -5.70 8.84
C THR A 119 17.78 -6.43 7.53
N ASN A 120 16.88 -6.33 6.55
CA ASN A 120 17.07 -6.76 5.16
C ASN A 120 16.30 -5.83 4.21
N THR A 121 16.47 -6.02 2.90
CA THR A 121 15.84 -5.17 1.87
C THR A 121 14.32 -5.23 1.86
N ASN A 122 13.73 -6.30 2.38
CA ASN A 122 12.27 -6.49 2.46
C ASN A 122 11.66 -5.98 3.76
N ASN A 123 12.47 -5.47 4.70
CA ASN A 123 11.97 -4.89 5.94
C ASN A 123 11.41 -3.48 5.71
N ARG A 124 10.48 -3.34 4.77
CA ARG A 124 9.82 -2.06 4.45
C ARG A 124 8.40 -2.28 3.95
N ILE A 125 7.56 -1.25 4.09
CA ILE A 125 6.18 -1.17 3.63
C ILE A 125 6.02 0.08 2.76
N PRO A 126 5.53 -0.05 1.52
CA PRO A 126 5.27 -1.29 0.77
C PRO A 126 6.53 -2.12 0.55
N GLU A 127 6.36 -3.43 0.42
CA GLU A 127 7.48 -4.35 0.25
C GLU A 127 8.22 -4.11 -1.08
N SER A 128 9.55 -4.22 -1.05
CA SER A 128 10.41 -3.84 -2.19
C SER A 128 10.12 -4.63 -3.48
N TYR A 129 9.69 -5.89 -3.34
CA TYR A 129 9.42 -6.76 -4.50
C TYR A 129 8.04 -6.48 -5.14
N SER A 130 7.13 -5.82 -4.41
CA SER A 130 5.78 -5.52 -4.93
C SER A 130 5.79 -4.43 -6.00
N GLU A 131 6.90 -3.69 -6.13
CA GLU A 131 7.04 -2.52 -7.00
C GLU A 131 5.98 -1.43 -6.76
N GLN A 132 5.23 -1.54 -5.67
CA GLN A 132 4.24 -0.53 -5.32
C GLN A 132 4.92 0.77 -4.84
N PRO A 133 4.35 1.93 -5.18
CA PRO A 133 4.84 3.21 -4.69
C PRO A 133 4.63 3.32 -3.17
N PRO A 134 5.33 4.26 -2.50
CA PRO A 134 5.05 4.59 -1.11
C PRO A 134 3.56 4.90 -0.87
N LEU A 135 3.08 4.67 0.35
CA LEU A 135 1.69 4.91 0.73
C LEU A 135 1.36 6.40 0.62
N THR A 136 0.30 6.76 -0.09
CA THR A 136 -0.08 8.17 -0.27
C THR A 136 -0.71 8.72 0.99
N LEU A 137 -0.18 9.83 1.52
CA LEU A 137 -0.82 10.59 2.58
C LEU A 137 -2.00 11.39 2.00
N LEU A 138 -3.17 11.27 2.63
CA LEU A 138 -4.43 11.88 2.19
C LEU A 138 -4.89 12.98 3.14
N PRO A 139 -5.76 13.92 2.71
CA PRO A 139 -6.29 14.97 3.58
C PRO A 139 -6.96 14.39 4.84
N GLY A 140 -6.48 14.83 6.00
CA GLY A 140 -7.00 14.41 7.29
C GLY A 140 -8.31 15.10 7.68
N THR A 141 -9.04 14.44 8.57
CA THR A 141 -10.29 14.92 9.18
C THR A 141 -10.20 14.91 10.70
N GLY A 142 -11.19 15.47 11.38
CA GLY A 142 -11.24 15.48 12.86
C GLY A 142 -10.00 16.13 13.48
N PHE A 143 -9.30 15.41 14.35
CA PHE A 143 -8.06 15.88 15.01
C PHE A 143 -6.92 16.17 14.03
N TYR A 144 -6.98 15.63 12.82
CA TYR A 144 -5.98 15.80 11.78
C TYR A 144 -6.40 16.76 10.67
N THR A 145 -7.44 17.58 10.88
CA THR A 145 -7.84 18.61 9.92
C THR A 145 -6.68 19.56 9.62
N GLY A 146 -6.41 19.81 8.33
CA GLY A 146 -5.29 20.64 7.87
C GLY A 146 -3.95 19.91 7.79
N ARG A 147 -3.96 18.59 7.90
CA ARG A 147 -2.80 17.69 7.75
C ARG A 147 -3.05 16.70 6.63
N LEU A 148 -1.96 16.07 6.14
CA LEU A 148 -2.03 14.88 5.30
C LEU A 148 -1.70 13.68 6.17
N ILE A 149 -2.51 12.63 6.10
CA ILE A 149 -2.42 11.47 7.01
C ILE A 149 -2.40 10.14 6.26
N SER A 150 -1.82 9.12 6.91
CA SER A 150 -2.06 7.73 6.54
C SER A 150 -3.50 7.35 6.88
N THR A 151 -4.18 6.67 5.97
CA THR A 151 -5.53 6.17 6.18
C THR A 151 -5.72 4.87 5.41
N ALA A 152 -6.53 3.98 5.94
CA ALA A 152 -6.92 2.76 5.23
C ALA A 152 -7.71 3.12 3.97
N THR A 153 -7.40 2.42 2.88
CA THR A 153 -8.04 2.54 1.56
C THR A 153 -8.21 1.14 0.99
N ASP A 154 -8.67 1.02 -0.27
CA ASP A 154 -8.67 -0.21 -1.05
C ASP A 154 -7.27 -0.71 -1.45
N LYS A 155 -6.22 0.03 -1.13
CA LYS A 155 -4.84 -0.35 -1.47
C LYS A 155 -4.24 -1.29 -0.43
N GLU A 156 -3.61 -2.33 -0.92
CA GLU A 156 -2.74 -3.19 -0.11
C GLU A 156 -1.77 -2.35 0.73
N TYR A 157 -1.41 -2.80 1.91
CA TYR A 157 -0.58 -2.12 2.91
C TYR A 157 -1.18 -0.87 3.57
N SER A 158 -2.32 -0.33 3.10
CA SER A 158 -2.84 0.96 3.61
C SER A 158 -3.46 0.87 5.00
N ASN A 159 -4.01 -0.28 5.40
CA ASN A 159 -4.50 -0.49 6.76
C ASN A 159 -3.32 -0.80 7.70
N LEU A 160 -2.89 0.20 8.47
CA LEU A 160 -1.74 0.13 9.37
C LEU A 160 -2.09 -0.45 10.75
N THR A 161 -3.24 -1.06 10.91
CA THR A 161 -3.63 -1.70 12.17
C THR A 161 -2.71 -2.88 12.47
N ILE A 162 -2.19 -2.92 13.69
CA ILE A 162 -1.26 -3.94 14.18
C ILE A 162 -1.93 -4.70 15.33
N GLU A 163 -1.96 -6.02 15.23
CA GLU A 163 -2.53 -6.93 16.24
C GLU A 163 -1.54 -8.05 16.58
N PRO A 164 -1.69 -8.72 17.74
CA PRO A 164 -0.98 -9.98 17.95
C PRO A 164 -1.53 -11.07 17.03
N ILE A 165 -0.68 -11.96 16.51
CA ILE A 165 -1.12 -13.07 15.66
C ILE A 165 -2.17 -13.97 16.33
N ALA A 166 -2.19 -14.00 17.65
CA ALA A 166 -3.16 -14.74 18.45
C ALA A 166 -4.62 -14.29 18.19
N SER A 167 -4.85 -13.07 17.70
CA SER A 167 -6.19 -12.58 17.31
C SER A 167 -6.83 -13.46 16.23
N LEU A 168 -6.02 -14.05 15.34
CA LEU A 168 -6.48 -14.93 14.28
C LEU A 168 -6.93 -16.31 14.77
N LYS A 169 -6.45 -16.75 15.95
CA LYS A 169 -6.69 -18.11 16.46
C LYS A 169 -8.18 -18.46 16.62
N THR A 170 -9.00 -17.47 16.92
CA THR A 170 -10.44 -17.65 17.14
C THR A 170 -11.29 -17.15 15.99
N SER A 171 -10.68 -16.68 14.92
CA SER A 171 -11.39 -16.22 13.74
C SER A 171 -12.14 -17.38 13.07
N LYS A 172 -13.33 -17.07 12.54
CA LYS A 172 -14.13 -18.00 11.75
C LYS A 172 -13.89 -17.84 10.25
N GLU A 173 -13.23 -16.77 9.85
CA GLU A 173 -12.89 -16.52 8.46
C GLU A 173 -11.82 -17.50 7.99
N LEU A 174 -12.01 -18.06 6.81
CA LEU A 174 -11.20 -19.18 6.31
C LEU A 174 -9.76 -18.74 6.01
N ASP A 175 -9.59 -17.57 5.42
CA ASP A 175 -8.28 -16.96 5.13
C ASP A 175 -7.48 -16.72 6.41
N ASN A 176 -8.11 -16.21 7.46
CA ASN A 176 -7.50 -16.01 8.77
C ASN A 176 -7.04 -17.33 9.41
N GLN A 177 -7.81 -18.41 9.23
CA GLN A 177 -7.40 -19.74 9.69
C GLN A 177 -6.20 -20.27 8.89
N TYR A 178 -6.17 -20.06 7.59
CA TYR A 178 -5.02 -20.40 6.75
C TYR A 178 -3.80 -19.57 7.13
N LEU A 179 -3.93 -18.27 7.30
CA LEU A 179 -2.86 -17.40 7.75
C LEU A 179 -2.26 -17.88 9.08
N PHE A 180 -3.11 -18.11 10.08
CA PHE A 180 -2.65 -18.57 11.39
C PHE A 180 -1.84 -19.88 11.30
N ASN A 181 -2.19 -20.76 10.37
CA ASN A 181 -1.54 -22.06 10.18
C ASN A 181 -0.46 -22.07 9.08
N SER A 182 -0.31 -21.00 8.29
CA SER A 182 0.52 -20.95 7.07
C SER A 182 2.00 -21.27 7.29
N SER A 183 2.51 -21.04 8.49
CA SER A 183 3.94 -21.21 8.83
C SER A 183 4.21 -22.41 9.73
N ASN A 184 3.37 -23.43 9.73
CA ASN A 184 3.52 -24.63 10.53
C ASN A 184 3.79 -24.35 12.03
N GLY A 185 3.12 -23.34 12.59
CA GLY A 185 3.25 -22.95 13.99
C GLY A 185 4.39 -21.98 14.31
N ARG A 186 5.21 -21.59 13.34
CA ARG A 186 6.38 -20.73 13.55
C ARG A 186 6.04 -19.44 14.32
N TRP A 187 4.90 -18.82 14.06
CA TRP A 187 4.49 -17.54 14.64
C TRP A 187 3.46 -17.66 15.77
N GLN A 188 3.02 -18.87 16.10
CA GLN A 188 1.88 -19.10 16.99
C GLN A 188 2.20 -18.99 18.50
N SER A 189 3.45 -18.70 18.86
CA SER A 189 3.83 -18.53 20.27
C SER A 189 3.12 -17.32 20.88
N SER A 190 2.62 -17.50 22.11
CA SER A 190 1.92 -16.46 22.86
C SER A 190 2.87 -15.31 23.23
N LEU A 191 2.33 -14.09 23.18
CA LEU A 191 2.97 -12.87 23.70
C LEU A 191 2.56 -12.60 25.17
N GLU A 192 1.89 -13.55 25.84
CA GLU A 192 1.42 -13.35 27.21
C GLU A 192 2.54 -12.89 28.15
N GLY A 193 2.24 -11.89 28.95
CA GLY A 193 3.18 -11.27 29.87
C GLY A 193 4.20 -10.32 29.21
N ALA A 194 4.12 -10.07 27.90
CA ALA A 194 4.92 -9.06 27.24
C ALA A 194 4.22 -7.70 27.24
N ASN A 195 5.00 -6.61 27.28
CA ASN A 195 4.57 -5.26 26.93
C ASN A 195 5.28 -4.85 25.65
N ILE A 196 4.53 -4.75 24.57
CA ILE A 196 5.10 -4.49 23.27
C ILE A 196 5.23 -3.00 23.04
N GLY A 197 6.46 -2.55 22.80
CA GLY A 197 6.80 -1.17 22.45
C GLY A 197 7.18 -1.05 20.97
N LEU A 198 6.78 0.07 20.37
CA LEU A 198 7.25 0.51 19.07
C LEU A 198 8.34 1.57 19.31
N GLN A 199 9.57 1.23 19.01
CA GLN A 199 10.72 2.13 19.17
C GLN A 199 11.04 2.81 17.84
N LEU A 200 11.09 4.15 17.85
CA LEU A 200 11.48 4.94 16.68
C LEU A 200 13.00 4.83 16.45
N ALA A 201 13.40 4.32 15.30
CA ALA A 201 14.79 4.19 14.88
C ALA A 201 15.25 5.35 13.98
N SER A 202 14.38 5.82 13.08
CA SER A 202 14.59 7.03 12.27
C SER A 202 13.28 7.60 11.76
N ILE A 203 13.27 8.88 11.36
CA ILE A 203 12.10 9.53 10.77
C ILE A 203 12.53 10.67 9.86
N SER A 204 11.86 10.81 8.71
CA SER A 204 12.04 11.93 7.79
C SER A 204 11.58 13.23 8.44
N SER A 205 12.32 14.31 8.19
CA SER A 205 11.92 15.65 8.65
C SER A 205 10.54 16.02 8.12
N GLY A 206 9.65 16.50 8.99
CA GLY A 206 8.27 16.87 8.67
C GLY A 206 7.27 15.72 8.69
N LEU A 207 7.70 14.46 8.79
CA LEU A 207 6.82 13.35 9.11
C LEU A 207 6.66 13.24 10.63
N ASN A 208 5.44 12.97 11.08
CA ASN A 208 5.09 12.81 12.50
C ASN A 208 4.23 11.56 12.66
N ILE A 209 4.10 11.08 13.90
CA ILE A 209 3.35 9.88 14.24
C ILE A 209 2.47 10.17 15.43
N GLY A 210 1.18 9.94 15.29
CA GLY A 210 0.20 10.13 16.34
C GLY A 210 -0.73 8.93 16.48
N ASP A 211 -1.61 9.03 17.49
CA ASP A 211 -2.71 8.10 17.71
C ASP A 211 -4.01 8.61 17.07
N SER A 212 -5.10 7.87 17.23
CA SER A 212 -6.43 8.24 16.73
C SER A 212 -7.00 9.52 17.36
N ALA A 213 -6.46 9.96 18.49
CA ALA A 213 -6.86 11.22 19.17
C ALA A 213 -5.99 12.42 18.73
N GLY A 214 -5.07 12.24 17.79
CA GLY A 214 -4.19 13.30 17.30
C GLY A 214 -3.03 13.65 18.21
N VAL A 215 -2.72 12.79 19.19
CA VAL A 215 -1.59 12.96 20.10
C VAL A 215 -0.35 12.31 19.51
N ASP A 216 0.76 13.07 19.43
CA ASP A 216 2.04 12.52 18.99
C ASP A 216 2.53 11.48 19.99
N ILE A 217 2.79 10.27 19.48
CA ILE A 217 3.20 9.11 20.30
C ILE A 217 4.69 8.94 20.44
N VAL A 218 5.48 9.41 19.46
CA VAL A 218 6.95 9.45 19.48
C VAL A 218 7.42 10.72 18.77
N LYS A 219 8.49 11.34 19.26
CA LYS A 219 8.99 12.64 18.77
C LYS A 219 10.46 12.60 18.38
N SER A 220 11.22 11.72 18.99
CA SER A 220 12.67 11.65 18.83
C SER A 220 13.12 10.22 18.61
N VAL A 221 14.19 10.06 17.84
CA VAL A 221 14.85 8.75 17.69
C VAL A 221 15.19 8.18 19.06
N GLY A 222 14.82 6.92 19.28
CA GLY A 222 14.96 6.23 20.55
C GLY A 222 13.70 6.26 21.44
N ASP A 223 12.73 7.14 21.17
CA ASP A 223 11.44 7.13 21.88
C ASP A 223 10.74 5.79 21.66
N ILE A 224 10.04 5.33 22.70
CA ILE A 224 9.27 4.09 22.69
C ILE A 224 7.83 4.39 23.09
N TYR A 225 6.90 3.93 22.32
CA TYR A 225 5.48 3.96 22.64
C TYR A 225 4.96 2.53 22.86
N THR A 226 4.29 2.28 23.98
CA THR A 226 3.67 0.97 24.26
C THR A 226 2.41 0.84 23.43
N ILE A 227 2.39 -0.11 22.49
CA ILE A 227 1.27 -0.35 21.57
C ILE A 227 0.27 -1.38 22.09
N GLY A 228 0.69 -2.20 23.06
CA GLY A 228 -0.19 -3.18 23.68
C GLY A 228 0.53 -4.15 24.59
N SER A 229 -0.20 -5.07 25.19
CA SER A 229 0.34 -6.11 26.06
C SER A 229 -0.32 -7.46 25.78
N GLY A 230 0.50 -8.51 25.83
CA GLY A 230 0.05 -9.89 25.66
C GLY A 230 -0.57 -10.15 24.28
N ASP A 231 -1.56 -11.02 24.27
CA ASP A 231 -2.23 -11.52 23.07
C ASP A 231 -3.54 -10.80 22.73
N ASN A 232 -3.80 -9.64 23.35
CA ASN A 232 -5.07 -8.94 23.18
C ASN A 232 -4.89 -7.42 23.12
N PHE A 233 -4.47 -6.92 21.98
CA PHE A 233 -4.44 -5.50 21.67
C PHE A 233 -4.70 -5.25 20.18
N SER A 234 -5.10 -4.02 19.86
CA SER A 234 -5.17 -3.50 18.49
C SER A 234 -4.67 -2.07 18.52
N PHE A 235 -3.73 -1.74 17.64
CA PHE A 235 -3.09 -0.43 17.58
C PHE A 235 -2.96 0.03 16.14
N THR A 236 -3.40 1.26 15.84
CA THR A 236 -3.29 1.86 14.52
C THR A 236 -2.53 3.18 14.62
N PRO A 237 -1.25 3.25 14.19
CA PRO A 237 -0.53 4.51 14.11
C PRO A 237 -1.11 5.40 13.00
N THR A 238 -1.14 6.71 13.23
CA THR A 238 -1.42 7.69 12.20
C THR A 238 -0.14 8.44 11.86
N PHE A 239 0.39 8.23 10.67
CA PHE A 239 1.51 9.04 10.14
C PHE A 239 0.94 10.30 9.50
N TRP A 240 1.57 11.43 9.75
CA TRP A 240 1.05 12.69 9.23
C TRP A 240 2.13 13.72 8.94
N THR A 241 1.82 14.62 8.00
CA THR A 241 2.59 15.83 7.68
C THR A 241 1.67 17.04 7.69
N ASP A 242 2.23 18.25 7.71
CA ASP A 242 1.44 19.44 7.41
C ASP A 242 0.89 19.38 5.98
N ALA A 243 -0.27 20.00 5.74
CA ALA A 243 -0.88 20.03 4.40
C ALA A 243 0.01 20.72 3.33
N ALA A 244 0.90 21.62 3.77
CA ALA A 244 1.87 22.32 2.91
C ALA A 244 3.23 21.62 2.86
N ALA A 245 3.35 20.38 3.33
CA ALA A 245 4.60 19.63 3.28
C ALA A 245 5.11 19.51 1.83
N PRO A 246 6.43 19.56 1.60
CA PRO A 246 7.01 19.36 0.29
C PRO A 246 6.57 18.04 -0.34
N LEU A 247 6.36 18.06 -1.67
CA LEU A 247 6.12 16.82 -2.42
C LEU A 247 7.32 15.89 -2.34
N GLY A 248 7.09 14.61 -2.20
CA GLY A 248 8.16 13.62 -2.17
C GLY A 248 7.88 12.47 -1.20
N THR A 249 8.92 11.66 -0.97
CA THR A 249 8.86 10.48 -0.11
C THR A 249 9.31 10.80 1.31
N TYR A 250 8.57 10.27 2.25
CA TYR A 250 8.83 10.33 3.70
C TYR A 250 8.92 8.92 4.24
N SER A 251 9.79 8.68 5.20
CA SER A 251 10.00 7.35 5.79
C SER A 251 10.14 7.43 7.29
N ALA A 252 9.63 6.43 7.98
CA ALA A 252 9.90 6.21 9.40
C ALA A 252 10.31 4.76 9.64
N SER A 253 11.36 4.57 10.45
CA SER A 253 11.90 3.25 10.79
C SER A 253 11.65 2.92 12.23
N PHE A 254 11.36 1.66 12.51
CA PHE A 254 11.03 1.17 13.84
C PHE A 254 11.68 -0.16 14.16
N LYS A 255 11.63 -0.47 15.46
CA LYS A 255 11.81 -1.81 16.02
C LYS A 255 10.65 -2.12 16.96
N LEU A 256 10.29 -3.40 17.08
CA LEU A 256 9.47 -3.91 18.17
C LEU A 256 10.39 -4.27 19.34
N VAL A 257 10.03 -3.83 20.52
CA VAL A 257 10.75 -4.14 21.76
C VAL A 257 9.78 -4.70 22.81
N ASP A 258 10.23 -5.63 23.60
CA ASP A 258 9.50 -6.11 24.77
C ASP A 258 10.01 -5.37 26.01
N LEU A 259 9.17 -4.54 26.59
CA LEU A 259 9.50 -3.71 27.75
C LEU A 259 9.50 -4.53 29.06
N GLY A 260 9.25 -5.85 28.96
CA GLY A 260 9.15 -6.72 30.12
C GLY A 260 7.86 -6.53 30.91
N THR A 261 7.77 -7.26 31.98
CA THR A 261 6.69 -7.17 32.98
C THR A 261 7.26 -7.47 34.34
N ASP A 262 6.54 -7.14 35.41
CA ASP A 262 6.91 -7.44 36.79
C ASP A 262 6.85 -8.95 37.14
N ASN A 263 6.46 -9.82 36.21
CA ASN A 263 6.30 -11.25 36.42
C ASN A 263 7.59 -12.09 36.30
N HIS A 264 8.76 -11.46 36.30
CA HIS A 264 10.08 -12.09 36.22
C HIS A 264 10.35 -12.89 34.93
N ARG A 265 9.52 -12.72 33.91
CA ARG A 265 9.75 -13.32 32.59
C ARG A 265 10.96 -12.66 31.91
N ILE A 266 11.77 -13.43 31.21
CA ILE A 266 12.82 -12.90 30.35
C ILE A 266 12.13 -12.22 29.15
N PRO A 267 12.41 -10.93 28.88
CA PRO A 267 11.86 -10.25 27.72
C PRO A 267 12.24 -10.96 26.41
N PHE A 268 11.34 -10.92 25.44
CA PHE A 268 11.63 -11.38 24.08
C PHE A 268 12.70 -10.50 23.44
N LYS A 269 13.48 -11.06 22.54
CA LYS A 269 14.46 -10.30 21.77
C LYS A 269 13.73 -9.27 20.86
N GLU A 270 14.33 -8.09 20.69
CA GLU A 270 13.80 -7.07 19.79
C GLU A 270 13.71 -7.57 18.35
N SER A 271 12.79 -6.99 17.56
CA SER A 271 12.71 -7.25 16.11
C SER A 271 13.90 -6.68 15.34
N GLY A 272 14.04 -7.05 14.09
CA GLY A 272 14.82 -6.29 13.12
C GLY A 272 14.20 -4.90 12.89
N THR A 273 14.97 -4.01 12.30
CA THR A 273 14.49 -2.69 11.89
C THR A 273 13.63 -2.81 10.64
N PHE A 274 12.49 -2.11 10.62
CA PHE A 274 11.60 -2.05 9.48
C PHE A 274 11.14 -0.61 9.21
N ASN A 275 10.69 -0.34 7.98
CA ASN A 275 10.32 0.99 7.52
C ASN A 275 8.88 1.03 7.02
N PHE A 276 8.21 2.17 7.26
CA PHE A 276 7.02 2.58 6.54
C PHE A 276 7.37 3.75 5.63
N ASP A 277 7.05 3.64 4.34
CA ASP A 277 7.32 4.67 3.35
C ASP A 277 6.01 5.31 2.88
N PHE A 278 6.02 6.63 2.91
CA PHE A 278 4.87 7.45 2.52
C PHE A 278 5.27 8.42 1.41
N GLU A 279 4.27 8.91 0.69
CA GLU A 279 4.47 9.99 -0.28
C GLU A 279 3.43 11.09 -0.13
N VAL A 280 3.89 12.31 -0.32
CA VAL A 280 3.05 13.48 -0.51
C VAL A 280 3.04 13.81 -1.99
N LYS A 281 1.86 13.70 -2.61
CA LYS A 281 1.61 14.02 -4.02
C LYS A 281 0.76 15.26 -4.16
N THR A 282 0.79 15.88 -5.34
CA THR A 282 -0.24 16.85 -5.70
C THR A 282 -1.58 16.12 -5.73
N VAL A 283 -2.49 16.52 -4.84
CA VAL A 283 -3.89 16.11 -4.97
C VAL A 283 -4.41 16.83 -6.21
N PRO A 284 -4.83 16.14 -7.28
CA PRO A 284 -5.51 16.81 -8.39
C PRO A 284 -6.73 17.51 -7.81
N GLU A 285 -6.78 18.83 -7.89
CA GLU A 285 -7.97 19.57 -7.48
C GLU A 285 -9.15 19.03 -8.28
N SER A 286 -10.00 18.24 -7.61
CA SER A 286 -11.17 17.69 -8.23
C SER A 286 -12.04 18.83 -8.75
N SER A 287 -11.92 19.07 -10.07
CA SER A 287 -12.96 19.70 -10.91
C SER A 287 -13.51 21.10 -10.53
N THR A 288 -12.89 21.87 -9.65
CA THR A 288 -13.26 23.28 -9.47
C THR A 288 -13.04 24.06 -10.78
N VAL A 289 -12.04 23.70 -11.57
CA VAL A 289 -11.76 24.26 -12.90
C VAL A 289 -12.86 23.88 -13.92
N LEU A 290 -13.38 22.65 -13.86
CA LEU A 290 -14.50 22.23 -14.72
C LEU A 290 -15.80 22.96 -14.34
N GLY A 291 -16.06 23.16 -13.05
CA GLY A 291 -17.22 23.91 -12.57
C GLY A 291 -17.20 25.38 -13.00
N LEU A 292 -16.07 26.06 -12.88
CA LEU A 292 -15.89 27.44 -13.33
C LEU A 292 -15.96 27.56 -14.86
N GLY A 293 -15.45 26.58 -15.61
CA GLY A 293 -15.54 26.53 -17.07
C GLY A 293 -16.99 26.42 -17.57
N ILE A 294 -17.80 25.54 -16.94
CA ILE A 294 -19.21 25.36 -17.31
C ILE A 294 -20.03 26.60 -16.94
N VAL A 295 -19.82 27.21 -15.78
CA VAL A 295 -20.51 28.46 -15.39
C VAL A 295 -20.15 29.59 -16.33
N SER A 296 -18.90 29.72 -16.75
CA SER A 296 -18.46 30.74 -17.71
C SER A 296 -19.07 30.55 -19.08
N LEU A 297 -19.16 29.29 -19.59
CA LEU A 297 -19.81 28.99 -20.89
C LEU A 297 -21.32 29.24 -20.85
N LEU A 298 -22.00 28.92 -19.74
CA LEU A 298 -23.42 29.21 -19.57
C LEU A 298 -23.68 30.75 -19.51
N ALA A 299 -22.88 31.49 -18.83
CA ALA A 299 -22.97 32.95 -18.76
C ALA A 299 -22.74 33.62 -20.14
N PHE A 300 -21.80 33.10 -20.94
CA PHE A 300 -21.55 33.56 -22.30
C PHE A 300 -22.68 33.26 -23.27
N SER A 301 -23.29 32.07 -23.17
CA SER A 301 -24.42 31.69 -24.02
C SER A 301 -25.69 32.48 -23.68
N LEU A 302 -25.97 32.71 -22.42
CA LEU A 302 -27.09 33.58 -21.99
C LEU A 302 -26.92 35.03 -22.44
N SER A 303 -25.71 35.59 -22.40
CA SER A 303 -25.46 36.95 -22.86
C SER A 303 -25.61 37.12 -24.37
N ARG A 304 -25.32 36.07 -25.18
CA ARG A 304 -25.58 36.05 -26.63
C ARG A 304 -27.05 35.97 -26.95
N LEU A 305 -27.81 35.16 -26.24
CA LEU A 305 -29.27 35.04 -26.44
C LEU A 305 -30.01 36.32 -26.11
N GLN A 306 -29.58 37.09 -25.10
CA GLN A 306 -30.15 38.37 -24.75
C GLN A 306 -29.85 39.46 -25.81
N LYS A 307 -28.68 39.41 -26.48
CA LYS A 307 -28.35 40.31 -27.60
C LYS A 307 -29.19 40.00 -28.85
N LEU A 308 -29.43 38.77 -29.18
CA LEU A 308 -30.24 38.36 -30.30
C LEU A 308 -31.74 38.75 -30.15
N ASN A 309 -32.27 38.62 -28.92
CA ASN A 309 -33.65 39.07 -28.64
C ASN A 309 -33.86 40.58 -28.70
N ARG A 310 -32.81 41.41 -28.48
CA ARG A 310 -32.89 42.86 -28.63
C ARG A 310 -32.80 43.33 -30.08
N SER A 311 -32.19 42.59 -30.98
CA SER A 311 -32.08 42.94 -32.38
C SER A 311 -33.29 42.56 -33.24
N SER A 312 -34.23 41.80 -32.71
CA SER A 312 -35.49 41.42 -33.39
C SER A 312 -36.68 42.32 -33.03
N LEU A 313 -36.49 43.33 -32.18
CA LEU A 313 -37.53 44.27 -31.72
C LEU A 313 -37.37 45.71 -32.26
N ASN A 314 -36.39 45.93 -33.14
CA ASN A 314 -36.26 47.14 -33.99
C ASN A 314 -36.42 46.75 -35.47
#